data_550b0abab8a33e318d20cfaa700d97ba
#
_entry.id   550b0abab8a33e318d20cfaa700d97ba
#
_cell.length_a   1.000
_cell.length_b   1.000
_cell.length_c   1.000
_cell.angle_alpha   90.00
_cell.angle_beta   90.00
_cell.angle_gamma   90.00
#
_symmetry.space_group_name_H-M   'P 1'
#
loop_
_entity.id
_entity.type
_entity.pdbx_description
1 polymer ?
#
loop_
_entity_poly.entity_id
_entity_poly.type
_entity_poly.pdbx_seq_one_letter_code
_entity_poly.pdbx_strand_id
1 'polypeptide(L)'
;MKRAYGFLVAVSLLSGPTVFAQDLSRYRDFVLESSVDTVAAASGVRATEAQTLHARPAKIQELQWRAPYVNPAITTADPVRDVAFTFFNDALYQVVVTYSRDRTEGLTNNDIIESLSASYGAPVPRSAIARTDLAADVLLENTVLAQWNNAASSITLLRDTYSPEFQLIVSSKPLTARARTAIREAIRLDALDAPRREAEQRKQDVADTEAARDKVRSTNKTAFRP
;
A
#
# COMPACT_ATOMS: atom_id res chain seq x y z
N MET A 1 -55.31 -54.53 -28.05
CA MET A 1 -55.18 -53.08 -27.93
C MET A 1 -54.35 -52.78 -26.67
N LYS A 2 -53.02 -52.46 -26.82
CA LYS A 2 -52.13 -52.09 -25.70
C LYS A 2 -51.77 -50.63 -25.87
N ARG A 3 -52.22 -49.77 -24.93
CA ARG A 3 -51.89 -48.37 -24.90
C ARG A 3 -50.61 -48.19 -24.09
N ALA A 4 -49.54 -47.67 -24.71
CA ALA A 4 -48.32 -47.27 -24.09
C ALA A 4 -48.43 -45.83 -23.64
N TYR A 5 -48.27 -45.56 -22.34
CA TYR A 5 -48.16 -44.20 -21.76
C TYR A 5 -46.68 -43.85 -21.75
N GLY A 6 -46.29 -42.87 -22.58
CA GLY A 6 -44.96 -42.25 -22.51
C GLY A 6 -44.89 -41.25 -21.36
N PHE A 7 -43.96 -41.42 -20.47
CA PHE A 7 -43.66 -40.54 -19.36
C PHE A 7 -42.65 -39.48 -19.82
N LEU A 8 -43.08 -38.24 -19.95
CA LEU A 8 -42.25 -37.11 -20.34
C LEU A 8 -41.63 -36.51 -19.10
N VAL A 9 -40.35 -36.76 -18.83
CA VAL A 9 -39.60 -36.15 -17.75
C VAL A 9 -39.08 -34.77 -18.23
N ALA A 10 -39.69 -33.72 -17.69
CA ALA A 10 -39.22 -32.33 -17.88
C ALA A 10 -38.06 -32.07 -16.93
N VAL A 11 -36.84 -32.02 -17.47
CA VAL A 11 -35.62 -31.58 -16.76
C VAL A 11 -35.64 -30.04 -16.72
N SER A 12 -36.04 -29.46 -15.60
CA SER A 12 -35.91 -28.02 -15.34
C SER A 12 -34.49 -27.67 -15.01
N LEU A 13 -33.75 -27.05 -15.96
CA LEU A 13 -32.45 -26.45 -15.73
C LEU A 13 -32.62 -25.20 -14.85
N LEU A 14 -32.30 -25.29 -13.59
CA LEU A 14 -32.15 -24.17 -12.66
C LEU A 14 -30.87 -23.40 -13.03
N SER A 15 -31.00 -22.41 -13.91
CA SER A 15 -29.96 -21.41 -14.13
C SER A 15 -29.95 -20.47 -12.94
N GLY A 16 -29.18 -20.79 -11.91
CA GLY A 16 -28.89 -19.87 -10.81
C GLY A 16 -28.09 -18.66 -11.36
N PRO A 17 -28.28 -17.45 -10.80
CA PRO A 17 -27.47 -16.30 -11.16
C PRO A 17 -26.01 -16.63 -10.86
N THR A 18 -25.14 -16.60 -11.86
CA THR A 18 -23.69 -16.66 -11.69
C THR A 18 -23.27 -15.37 -11.00
N VAL A 19 -23.11 -15.42 -9.69
CA VAL A 19 -22.44 -14.36 -8.94
C VAL A 19 -20.98 -14.40 -9.38
N PHE A 20 -20.60 -13.51 -10.28
CA PHE A 20 -19.18 -13.28 -10.56
C PHE A 20 -18.55 -12.79 -9.27
N ALA A 21 -17.69 -13.61 -8.69
CA ALA A 21 -16.87 -13.20 -7.57
C ALA A 21 -16.02 -12.01 -8.03
N GLN A 22 -16.28 -10.82 -7.46
CA GLN A 22 -15.54 -9.63 -7.81
C GLN A 22 -14.11 -9.78 -7.33
N ASP A 23 -13.17 -9.43 -8.21
CA ASP A 23 -11.74 -9.56 -7.95
C ASP A 23 -11.26 -8.43 -7.01
N LEU A 24 -11.11 -8.75 -5.74
CA LEU A 24 -10.59 -7.83 -4.72
C LEU A 24 -9.06 -7.89 -4.61
N SER A 25 -8.39 -8.65 -5.47
CA SER A 25 -6.93 -8.79 -5.44
C SER A 25 -6.20 -7.75 -6.27
N ARG A 26 -6.90 -6.74 -6.79
CA ARG A 26 -6.31 -5.76 -7.70
C ARG A 26 -6.84 -4.34 -7.49
N TYR A 27 -6.00 -3.39 -7.82
CA TYR A 27 -6.37 -2.01 -8.05
C TYR A 27 -5.97 -1.62 -9.47
N ARG A 28 -6.94 -1.37 -10.37
CA ARG A 28 -6.69 -1.16 -11.81
C ARG A 28 -5.82 -2.30 -12.40
N ASP A 29 -4.65 -1.97 -12.93
CA ASP A 29 -3.71 -2.92 -13.53
C ASP A 29 -2.75 -3.54 -12.50
N PHE A 30 -2.77 -3.06 -11.26
CA PHE A 30 -1.89 -3.55 -10.20
C PHE A 30 -2.53 -4.72 -9.46
N VAL A 31 -1.93 -5.90 -9.60
CA VAL A 31 -2.39 -7.14 -8.98
C VAL A 31 -1.56 -7.41 -7.72
N LEU A 32 -2.21 -7.76 -6.61
CA LEU A 32 -1.50 -8.19 -5.40
C LEU A 32 -0.62 -9.40 -5.72
N GLU A 33 0.48 -9.53 -4.99
CA GLU A 33 1.51 -10.58 -5.15
C GLU A 33 2.41 -10.43 -6.39
N SER A 34 2.20 -9.40 -7.23
CA SER A 34 3.14 -9.05 -8.31
C SER A 34 4.48 -8.57 -7.75
N SER A 35 5.56 -8.76 -8.55
CA SER A 35 6.91 -8.31 -8.21
C SER A 35 7.06 -6.78 -8.33
N VAL A 36 8.11 -6.23 -7.69
CA VAL A 36 8.48 -4.81 -7.82
C VAL A 36 8.66 -4.42 -9.29
N ASP A 37 9.34 -5.25 -10.09
CA ASP A 37 9.57 -4.98 -11.51
C ASP A 37 8.28 -4.91 -12.31
N THR A 38 7.33 -5.80 -12.03
CA THR A 38 6.02 -5.81 -12.71
C THR A 38 5.23 -4.53 -12.39
N VAL A 39 5.18 -4.14 -11.12
CA VAL A 39 4.48 -2.92 -10.68
C VAL A 39 5.17 -1.67 -11.21
N ALA A 40 6.50 -1.63 -11.21
CA ALA A 40 7.29 -0.54 -11.74
C ALA A 40 7.02 -0.34 -13.24
N ALA A 41 7.02 -1.42 -14.02
CA ALA A 41 6.70 -1.37 -15.45
C ALA A 41 5.28 -0.85 -15.71
N ALA A 42 4.29 -1.31 -14.93
CA ALA A 42 2.90 -0.88 -15.07
C ALA A 42 2.66 0.58 -14.63
N SER A 43 3.40 1.06 -13.62
CA SER A 43 3.28 2.43 -13.10
C SER A 43 4.12 3.46 -13.87
N GLY A 44 5.07 3.02 -14.70
CA GLY A 44 6.04 3.90 -15.36
C GLY A 44 7.11 4.47 -14.42
N VAL A 45 7.24 3.95 -13.19
CA VAL A 45 8.29 4.28 -12.24
C VAL A 45 9.42 3.26 -12.36
N ARG A 46 10.66 3.67 -12.12
CA ARG A 46 11.78 2.73 -12.18
C ARG A 46 11.81 1.84 -10.93
N ALA A 47 12.03 0.54 -11.11
CA ALA A 47 12.13 -0.41 -9.98
C ALA A 47 13.26 -0.04 -9.00
N THR A 48 14.31 0.65 -9.48
CA THR A 48 15.43 1.16 -8.66
C THR A 48 15.02 2.28 -7.71
N GLU A 49 13.85 2.88 -7.88
CA GLU A 49 13.29 3.89 -6.98
C GLU A 49 12.59 3.27 -5.77
N ALA A 50 12.42 1.94 -5.76
CA ALA A 50 11.88 1.23 -4.61
C ALA A 50 12.80 1.38 -3.39
N GLN A 51 12.30 2.05 -2.35
CA GLN A 51 13.02 2.26 -1.10
C GLN A 51 12.91 1.01 -0.22
N THR A 52 14.03 0.57 0.36
CA THR A 52 14.01 -0.51 1.34
C THR A 52 13.73 0.08 2.72
N LEU A 53 12.56 -0.21 3.27
CA LEU A 53 12.16 0.20 4.62
C LEU A 53 12.81 -0.70 5.68
N HIS A 54 12.81 -2.01 5.44
CA HIS A 54 13.47 -3.01 6.28
C HIS A 54 14.17 -4.04 5.40
N ALA A 55 15.43 -4.37 5.74
CA ALA A 55 16.22 -5.37 5.01
C ALA A 55 16.15 -6.77 5.66
N ARG A 56 15.75 -6.83 6.94
CA ARG A 56 15.70 -8.06 7.75
C ARG A 56 14.58 -7.98 8.80
N PRO A 57 14.00 -9.09 9.27
CA PRO A 57 14.25 -10.49 8.84
C PRO A 57 13.67 -10.79 7.46
N ALA A 58 12.84 -9.90 6.93
CA ALA A 58 12.31 -9.92 5.58
C ALA A 58 12.54 -8.57 4.90
N LYS A 59 12.66 -8.57 3.59
CA LYS A 59 12.81 -7.34 2.81
C LYS A 59 11.43 -6.67 2.66
N ILE A 60 11.26 -5.50 3.25
CA ILE A 60 10.10 -4.63 3.06
C ILE A 60 10.53 -3.46 2.20
N GLN A 61 9.85 -3.25 1.09
CA GLN A 61 10.13 -2.16 0.16
C GLN A 61 8.88 -1.36 -0.12
N GLU A 62 9.07 -0.10 -0.46
CA GLU A 62 8.01 0.79 -0.92
C GLU A 62 8.42 1.45 -2.24
N LEU A 63 7.49 1.44 -3.20
CA LEU A 63 7.59 2.16 -4.45
C LEU A 63 6.46 3.19 -4.48
N GLN A 64 6.80 4.46 -4.74
CA GLN A 64 5.82 5.53 -4.80
C GLN A 64 5.62 6.01 -6.23
N TRP A 65 4.37 6.15 -6.62
CA TRP A 65 3.96 6.82 -7.84
C TRP A 65 3.18 8.09 -7.48
N ARG A 66 3.46 9.16 -8.20
CA ARG A 66 2.73 10.43 -8.06
C ARG A 66 2.20 10.85 -9.41
N ALA A 67 0.95 11.32 -9.41
CA ALA A 67 0.38 11.90 -10.61
C ALA A 67 1.22 13.10 -11.09
N PRO A 68 1.49 13.21 -12.39
CA PRO A 68 2.09 14.40 -12.94
C PRO A 68 1.15 15.58 -12.70
N TYR A 69 1.75 16.78 -12.52
CA TYR A 69 0.95 17.99 -12.37
C TYR A 69 0.08 18.20 -13.61
N VAL A 70 -1.21 18.26 -13.40
CA VAL A 70 -2.20 18.55 -14.45
C VAL A 70 -2.95 19.81 -14.06
N ASN A 71 -3.17 20.71 -15.02
CA ASN A 71 -3.94 21.93 -14.79
C ASN A 71 -5.32 21.56 -14.19
N PRO A 72 -5.72 22.16 -13.04
CA PRO A 72 -7.00 21.86 -12.39
C PRO A 72 -8.24 22.07 -13.28
N ALA A 73 -8.15 22.90 -14.32
CA ALA A 73 -9.23 23.13 -15.27
C ALA A 73 -9.53 21.92 -16.18
N ILE A 74 -8.66 20.90 -16.22
CA ILE A 74 -8.88 19.66 -17.00
C ILE A 74 -9.75 18.71 -16.19
N THR A 75 -11.04 18.70 -16.45
CA THR A 75 -12.06 17.93 -15.70
C THR A 75 -11.96 16.40 -15.87
N THR A 76 -11.28 15.91 -16.92
CA THR A 76 -11.10 14.49 -17.23
C THR A 76 -9.84 13.88 -16.61
N ALA A 77 -9.06 14.65 -15.83
CA ALA A 77 -7.86 14.13 -15.19
C ALA A 77 -8.19 13.08 -14.12
N ASP A 78 -7.28 12.12 -13.99
CA ASP A 78 -7.36 11.08 -12.98
C ASP A 78 -7.53 11.68 -11.57
N PRO A 79 -8.49 11.20 -10.75
CA PRO A 79 -8.66 11.69 -9.38
C PRO A 79 -7.54 11.24 -8.44
N VAL A 80 -6.67 10.33 -8.83
CA VAL A 80 -5.56 9.84 -7.99
C VAL A 80 -4.44 10.87 -7.91
N ARG A 81 -4.01 11.21 -6.69
CA ARG A 81 -2.87 12.07 -6.42
C ARG A 81 -1.57 11.28 -6.33
N ASP A 82 -1.56 10.23 -5.52
CA ASP A 82 -0.41 9.36 -5.33
C ASP A 82 -0.83 7.92 -5.02
N VAL A 83 0.08 7.00 -5.30
CA VAL A 83 -0.07 5.58 -4.98
C VAL A 83 1.23 5.08 -4.35
N ALA A 84 1.11 4.49 -3.15
CA ALA A 84 2.21 3.78 -2.51
C ALA A 84 2.00 2.27 -2.65
N PHE A 85 3.00 1.58 -3.20
CA PHE A 85 3.03 0.13 -3.36
C PHE A 85 4.01 -0.45 -2.34
N THR A 86 3.55 -1.34 -1.46
CA THR A 86 4.40 -1.94 -0.45
C THR A 86 4.57 -3.43 -0.69
N PHE A 87 5.83 -3.89 -0.62
CA PHE A 87 6.24 -5.25 -0.98
C PHE A 87 6.84 -5.97 0.23
N PHE A 88 6.52 -7.25 0.33
CA PHE A 88 7.11 -8.21 1.27
C PHE A 88 7.90 -9.26 0.49
N ASN A 89 9.23 -9.26 0.60
CA ASN A 89 10.10 -10.15 -0.18
C ASN A 89 9.75 -10.16 -1.67
N ASP A 90 9.68 -8.97 -2.28
CA ASP A 90 9.36 -8.75 -3.69
C ASP A 90 7.88 -8.99 -4.08
N ALA A 91 7.00 -9.39 -3.18
CA ALA A 91 5.58 -9.59 -3.48
C ALA A 91 4.74 -8.39 -3.00
N LEU A 92 3.97 -7.77 -3.88
CA LEU A 92 3.07 -6.65 -3.59
C LEU A 92 2.00 -7.10 -2.58
N TYR A 93 2.02 -6.58 -1.37
CA TYR A 93 1.02 -6.95 -0.38
C TYR A 93 0.03 -5.84 -0.07
N GLN A 94 0.38 -4.59 -0.39
CA GLN A 94 -0.49 -3.46 -0.13
C GLN A 94 -0.33 -2.37 -1.19
N VAL A 95 -1.46 -1.79 -1.59
CA VAL A 95 -1.56 -0.59 -2.43
C VAL A 95 -2.33 0.45 -1.63
N VAL A 96 -1.75 1.62 -1.40
CA VAL A 96 -2.41 2.76 -0.77
C VAL A 96 -2.59 3.84 -1.83
N VAL A 97 -3.83 4.18 -2.14
CA VAL A 97 -4.21 5.18 -3.13
C VAL A 97 -4.73 6.39 -2.40
N THR A 98 -4.14 7.56 -2.64
CA THR A 98 -4.62 8.84 -2.13
C THR A 98 -5.29 9.62 -3.27
N TYR A 99 -6.52 10.03 -3.05
CA TYR A 99 -7.27 10.82 -4.01
C TYR A 99 -6.99 12.31 -3.84
N SER A 100 -6.91 13.04 -4.96
CA SER A 100 -6.74 14.49 -4.95
C SER A 100 -7.96 15.18 -4.36
N ARG A 101 -7.74 16.09 -3.41
CA ARG A 101 -8.78 16.91 -2.79
C ARG A 101 -9.57 17.67 -3.84
N ASP A 102 -8.89 18.33 -4.79
CA ASP A 102 -9.54 19.14 -5.82
C ASP A 102 -10.45 18.32 -6.74
N ARG A 103 -10.16 17.01 -6.88
CA ARG A 103 -10.94 16.09 -7.72
C ARG A 103 -12.07 15.40 -6.98
N THR A 104 -12.03 15.44 -5.66
CA THR A 104 -13.07 14.88 -4.78
C THR A 104 -13.89 15.96 -4.08
N GLU A 105 -13.61 17.25 -4.35
CA GLU A 105 -14.35 18.36 -3.79
C GLU A 105 -15.84 18.28 -4.15
N GLY A 106 -16.70 18.45 -3.15
CA GLY A 106 -18.16 18.35 -3.30
C GLY A 106 -18.71 16.93 -3.29
N LEU A 107 -17.86 15.88 -3.41
CA LEU A 107 -18.33 14.50 -3.31
C LEU A 107 -18.61 14.12 -1.85
N THR A 108 -19.72 13.43 -1.66
CA THR A 108 -20.06 12.87 -0.35
C THR A 108 -19.37 11.51 -0.15
N ASN A 109 -19.31 11.03 1.09
CA ASN A 109 -18.83 9.68 1.38
C ASN A 109 -19.60 8.61 0.59
N ASN A 110 -20.92 8.81 0.41
CA ASN A 110 -21.76 7.86 -0.32
C ASN A 110 -21.44 7.85 -1.81
N ASP A 111 -21.14 8.99 -2.43
CA ASP A 111 -20.79 9.05 -3.86
C ASP A 111 -19.51 8.23 -4.13
N ILE A 112 -18.52 8.32 -3.24
CA ILE A 112 -17.27 7.54 -3.36
C ILE A 112 -17.55 6.05 -3.12
N ILE A 113 -18.35 5.69 -2.11
CA ILE A 113 -18.71 4.30 -1.83
C ILE A 113 -19.47 3.69 -3.00
N GLU A 114 -20.43 4.42 -3.60
CA GLU A 114 -21.19 3.96 -4.76
C GLU A 114 -20.29 3.73 -5.97
N SER A 115 -19.40 4.67 -6.26
CA SER A 115 -18.44 4.55 -7.35
C SER A 115 -17.53 3.32 -7.18
N LEU A 116 -17.00 3.09 -5.99
CA LEU A 116 -16.16 1.91 -5.70
C LEU A 116 -16.97 0.62 -5.71
N SER A 117 -18.23 0.67 -5.26
CA SER A 117 -19.12 -0.51 -5.26
C SER A 117 -19.48 -0.98 -6.67
N ALA A 118 -19.44 -0.10 -7.66
CA ALA A 118 -19.58 -0.49 -9.07
C ALA A 118 -18.45 -1.45 -9.52
N SER A 119 -17.25 -1.30 -8.94
CA SER A 119 -16.08 -2.12 -9.27
C SER A 119 -15.91 -3.32 -8.32
N TYR A 120 -16.15 -3.12 -7.02
CA TYR A 120 -15.83 -4.08 -5.96
C TYR A 120 -17.07 -4.73 -5.32
N GLY A 121 -18.28 -4.38 -5.76
CA GLY A 121 -19.54 -4.87 -5.24
C GLY A 121 -20.01 -4.20 -3.98
N ALA A 122 -20.98 -4.81 -3.32
CA ALA A 122 -21.51 -4.27 -2.09
C ALA A 122 -20.47 -4.34 -0.96
N PRO A 123 -20.25 -3.24 -0.21
CA PRO A 123 -19.36 -3.26 0.93
C PRO A 123 -19.95 -4.13 2.05
N VAL A 124 -19.10 -4.62 2.93
CA VAL A 124 -19.56 -5.33 4.12
C VAL A 124 -20.36 -4.39 5.04
N PRO A 125 -21.35 -4.91 5.78
CA PRO A 125 -22.09 -4.11 6.76
C PRO A 125 -21.14 -3.43 7.76
N ARG A 126 -21.45 -2.21 8.19
CA ARG A 126 -20.59 -1.46 9.14
C ARG A 126 -20.28 -2.22 10.43
N SER A 127 -21.21 -3.04 10.91
CA SER A 127 -21.02 -3.91 12.08
C SER A 127 -20.00 -5.03 11.85
N ALA A 128 -19.69 -5.36 10.61
CA ALA A 128 -18.74 -6.41 10.21
C ALA A 128 -17.37 -5.87 9.76
N ILE A 129 -17.15 -4.55 9.85
CA ILE A 129 -15.86 -3.94 9.48
C ILE A 129 -14.76 -4.42 10.44
N ALA A 130 -13.82 -5.17 9.90
CA ALA A 130 -12.65 -5.63 10.63
C ALA A 130 -11.59 -4.52 10.66
N ARG A 131 -11.37 -3.92 11.83
CA ARG A 131 -10.31 -2.92 12.05
C ARG A 131 -8.94 -3.56 12.28
N THR A 132 -8.88 -4.86 12.53
CA THR A 132 -7.66 -5.61 12.79
C THR A 132 -6.70 -5.69 11.61
N ASP A 133 -7.19 -5.47 10.39
CA ASP A 133 -6.39 -5.53 9.16
C ASP A 133 -5.63 -4.23 8.87
N LEU A 134 -5.91 -3.16 9.61
CA LEU A 134 -5.24 -1.86 9.50
C LEU A 134 -4.21 -1.68 10.62
N ALA A 135 -3.14 -0.94 10.35
CA ALA A 135 -2.19 -0.54 11.37
C ALA A 135 -2.85 0.47 12.35
N ALA A 136 -2.41 0.48 13.60
CA ALA A 136 -3.04 1.29 14.65
C ALA A 136 -2.94 2.80 14.38
N ASP A 137 -1.81 3.24 13.83
CA ASP A 137 -1.56 4.62 13.40
C ASP A 137 -2.54 5.07 12.30
N VAL A 138 -2.78 4.22 11.29
CA VAL A 138 -3.78 4.47 10.25
C VAL A 138 -5.17 4.66 10.84
N LEU A 139 -5.54 3.87 11.87
CA LEU A 139 -6.83 3.98 12.55
C LEU A 139 -6.97 5.22 13.45
N LEU A 140 -5.84 5.77 13.94
CA LEU A 140 -5.86 7.00 14.74
C LEU A 140 -6.08 8.24 13.88
N GLU A 141 -5.55 8.24 12.66
CA GLU A 141 -5.57 9.40 11.76
C GLU A 141 -6.75 9.35 10.77
N ASN A 142 -7.41 8.20 10.63
CA ASN A 142 -8.42 7.98 9.60
C ASN A 142 -9.71 7.37 10.12
N THR A 143 -10.82 7.77 9.48
CA THR A 143 -12.14 7.15 9.69
C THR A 143 -12.40 6.12 8.60
N VAL A 144 -12.73 4.88 8.98
CA VAL A 144 -13.15 3.83 8.03
C VAL A 144 -14.56 4.13 7.55
N LEU A 145 -14.73 4.34 6.25
CA LEU A 145 -16.01 4.62 5.61
C LEU A 145 -16.69 3.34 5.11
N ALA A 146 -15.95 2.48 4.43
CA ALA A 146 -16.44 1.23 3.86
C ALA A 146 -15.31 0.20 3.74
N GLN A 147 -15.69 -1.07 3.70
CA GLN A 147 -14.77 -2.18 3.50
C GLN A 147 -15.37 -3.24 2.58
N TRP A 148 -14.56 -3.79 1.68
CA TRP A 148 -14.84 -4.96 0.86
C TRP A 148 -13.80 -6.01 1.20
N ASN A 149 -14.20 -7.22 1.45
CA ASN A 149 -13.24 -8.28 1.77
C ASN A 149 -13.73 -9.66 1.32
N ASN A 150 -12.76 -10.53 1.07
CA ASN A 150 -12.94 -11.96 0.89
C ASN A 150 -11.93 -12.72 1.75
N ALA A 151 -11.73 -14.01 1.53
CA ALA A 151 -10.78 -14.81 2.31
C ALA A 151 -9.33 -14.36 2.13
N ALA A 152 -8.94 -13.86 0.94
CA ALA A 152 -7.57 -13.55 0.56
C ALA A 152 -7.25 -12.05 0.64
N SER A 153 -8.21 -11.17 0.33
CA SER A 153 -7.96 -9.75 0.12
C SER A 153 -8.93 -8.87 0.92
N SER A 154 -8.49 -7.65 1.18
CA SER A 154 -9.29 -6.60 1.82
C SER A 154 -9.08 -5.29 1.08
N ILE A 155 -10.18 -4.56 0.84
CA ILE A 155 -10.18 -3.19 0.34
C ILE A 155 -10.86 -2.33 1.37
N THR A 156 -10.22 -1.26 1.80
CA THR A 156 -10.75 -0.36 2.83
C THR A 156 -10.70 1.07 2.34
N LEU A 157 -11.86 1.74 2.34
CA LEU A 157 -11.96 3.16 2.08
C LEU A 157 -11.89 3.92 3.40
N LEU A 158 -10.98 4.86 3.44
CA LEU A 158 -10.71 5.73 4.59
C LEU A 158 -10.97 7.19 4.22
N ARG A 159 -11.24 7.98 5.22
CA ARG A 159 -11.18 9.43 5.16
C ARG A 159 -10.27 9.93 6.26
N ASP A 160 -9.32 10.75 5.89
CA ASP A 160 -8.43 11.40 6.84
C ASP A 160 -9.25 12.27 7.81
N THR A 161 -8.90 12.22 9.10
CA THR A 161 -9.62 12.94 10.17
C THR A 161 -9.32 14.45 10.13
N TYR A 162 -8.13 14.83 9.70
CA TYR A 162 -7.63 16.20 9.70
C TYR A 162 -7.69 16.85 8.31
N SER A 163 -7.79 16.05 7.25
CA SER A 163 -7.88 16.48 5.86
C SER A 163 -9.13 15.85 5.22
N PRO A 164 -9.84 16.54 4.32
CA PRO A 164 -10.98 15.97 3.61
C PRO A 164 -10.57 14.94 2.53
N GLU A 165 -9.37 14.38 2.61
CA GLU A 165 -8.84 13.45 1.62
C GLU A 165 -9.38 12.04 1.82
N PHE A 166 -9.61 11.35 0.70
CA PHE A 166 -9.98 9.94 0.71
C PHE A 166 -8.75 9.08 0.39
N GLN A 167 -8.65 7.94 1.07
CA GLN A 167 -7.64 6.92 0.80
C GLN A 167 -8.32 5.56 0.59
N LEU A 168 -7.79 4.80 -0.37
CA LEU A 168 -8.20 3.43 -0.62
C LEU A 168 -7.01 2.51 -0.37
N ILE A 169 -7.17 1.56 0.54
CA ILE A 169 -6.14 0.55 0.84
C ILE A 169 -6.60 -0.79 0.29
N VAL A 170 -5.83 -1.36 -0.63
CA VAL A 170 -6.02 -2.71 -1.17
C VAL A 170 -4.91 -3.59 -0.63
N SER A 171 -5.22 -4.72 0.00
CA SER A 171 -4.22 -5.55 0.67
C SER A 171 -4.48 -7.05 0.58
N SER A 172 -3.38 -7.82 0.48
CA SER A 172 -3.38 -9.28 0.66
C SER A 172 -3.36 -9.59 2.16
N LYS A 173 -4.42 -10.21 2.68
CA LYS A 173 -4.52 -10.55 4.11
C LYS A 173 -3.36 -11.43 4.60
N PRO A 174 -3.00 -12.54 3.90
CA PRO A 174 -1.92 -13.40 4.35
C PRO A 174 -0.55 -12.71 4.31
N LEU A 175 -0.24 -11.94 3.26
CA LEU A 175 1.04 -11.23 3.17
C LEU A 175 1.11 -10.07 4.16
N THR A 176 0.01 -9.33 4.37
CA THR A 176 -0.07 -8.28 5.39
C THR A 176 0.22 -8.82 6.80
N ALA A 177 -0.34 -9.98 7.17
CA ALA A 177 -0.06 -10.60 8.46
C ALA A 177 1.42 -10.96 8.62
N ARG A 178 2.04 -11.53 7.57
CA ARG A 178 3.48 -11.86 7.54
C ARG A 178 4.36 -10.61 7.59
N ALA A 179 4.04 -9.59 6.79
CA ALA A 179 4.76 -8.32 6.76
C ALA A 179 4.75 -7.63 8.13
N ARG A 180 3.60 -7.54 8.79
CA ARG A 180 3.48 -6.99 10.14
C ARG A 180 4.34 -7.71 11.17
N THR A 181 4.39 -9.04 11.09
CA THR A 181 5.26 -9.83 11.98
C THR A 181 6.72 -9.53 11.73
N ALA A 182 7.14 -9.46 10.45
CA ALA A 182 8.50 -9.14 10.07
C ALA A 182 8.88 -7.70 10.45
N ILE A 183 7.99 -6.73 10.28
CA ILE A 183 8.22 -5.32 10.66
C ILE A 183 8.43 -5.20 12.18
N ARG A 184 7.59 -5.83 13.00
CA ARG A 184 7.78 -5.83 14.46
C ARG A 184 9.13 -6.42 14.86
N GLU A 185 9.53 -7.51 14.21
CA GLU A 185 10.83 -8.14 14.46
C GLU A 185 11.98 -7.25 13.97
N ALA A 186 11.84 -6.58 12.81
CA ALA A 186 12.81 -5.62 12.31
C ALA A 186 13.05 -4.49 13.32
N ILE A 187 11.98 -3.89 13.84
CA ILE A 187 12.05 -2.82 14.86
C ILE A 187 12.76 -3.34 16.12
N ARG A 188 12.46 -4.56 16.57
CA ARG A 188 13.12 -5.17 17.73
C ARG A 188 14.62 -5.37 17.49
N LEU A 189 15.01 -5.88 16.32
CA LEU A 189 16.41 -6.08 15.94
C LEU A 189 17.16 -4.76 15.82
N ASP A 190 16.52 -3.74 15.25
CA ASP A 190 17.10 -2.40 15.12
C ASP A 190 17.34 -1.74 16.49
N ALA A 191 16.42 -1.92 17.44
CA ALA A 191 16.60 -1.45 18.80
C ALA A 191 17.75 -2.14 19.53
N LEU A 192 17.96 -3.45 19.29
CA LEU A 192 19.09 -4.19 19.87
C LEU A 192 20.45 -3.75 19.29
N ASP A 193 20.49 -3.41 17.99
CA ASP A 193 21.72 -3.00 17.33
C ASP A 193 22.02 -1.50 17.49
N ALA A 194 21.05 -0.68 17.89
CA ALA A 194 21.21 0.77 18.01
C ALA A 194 22.42 1.18 18.88
N PRO A 195 22.64 0.63 20.09
CA PRO A 195 23.78 1.03 20.92
C PRO A 195 25.14 0.76 20.26
N ARG A 196 25.26 -0.35 19.53
CA ARG A 196 26.47 -0.71 18.81
C ARG A 196 26.72 0.25 17.65
N ARG A 197 25.70 0.52 16.83
CA ARG A 197 25.77 1.47 15.71
C ARG A 197 26.16 2.88 16.19
N GLU A 198 25.56 3.35 17.25
CA GLU A 198 25.89 4.65 17.86
C GLU A 198 27.34 4.70 18.38
N ALA A 199 27.85 3.61 18.96
CA ALA A 199 29.22 3.53 19.41
C ALA A 199 30.22 3.53 18.23
N GLU A 200 29.91 2.83 17.17
CA GLU A 200 30.69 2.80 15.93
C GLU A 200 30.70 4.19 15.25
N GLN A 201 29.53 4.83 15.15
CA GLN A 201 29.42 6.16 14.55
C GLN A 201 30.18 7.21 15.35
N ARG A 202 30.09 7.20 16.68
CA ARG A 202 30.89 8.10 17.55
C ARG A 202 32.41 7.91 17.34
N LYS A 203 32.89 6.67 17.18
CA LYS A 203 34.29 6.41 16.87
C LYS A 203 34.70 6.99 15.52
N GLN A 204 33.83 6.85 14.52
CA GLN A 204 34.06 7.39 13.19
C GLN A 204 34.09 8.91 13.19
N ASP A 205 33.14 9.57 13.86
CA ASP A 205 33.08 11.02 14.00
C ASP A 205 34.33 11.59 14.69
N VAL A 206 34.84 10.90 15.70
CA VAL A 206 36.11 11.30 16.38
C VAL A 206 37.30 11.19 15.41
N ALA A 207 37.42 10.07 14.70
CA ALA A 207 38.50 9.86 13.72
C ALA A 207 38.44 10.90 12.58
N ASP A 208 37.26 11.19 12.05
CA ASP A 208 37.06 12.20 11.01
C ASP A 208 37.43 13.62 11.52
N THR A 209 37.07 13.93 12.77
CA THR A 209 37.41 15.19 13.40
C THR A 209 38.91 15.33 13.59
N GLU A 210 39.60 14.27 14.04
CA GLU A 210 41.06 14.25 14.18
C GLU A 210 41.76 14.40 12.83
N ALA A 211 41.29 13.65 11.80
CA ALA A 211 41.83 13.76 10.45
C ALA A 211 41.68 15.18 9.86
N ALA A 212 40.49 15.81 10.09
CA ALA A 212 40.25 17.18 9.68
C ALA A 212 41.18 18.18 10.38
N ARG A 213 41.44 18.02 11.70
CA ARG A 213 42.37 18.85 12.46
C ARG A 213 43.81 18.71 11.96
N ASP A 214 44.24 17.48 11.70
CA ASP A 214 45.59 17.21 11.19
C ASP A 214 45.78 17.78 9.80
N LYS A 215 44.77 17.71 8.93
CA LYS A 215 44.79 18.36 7.63
C LYS A 215 44.97 19.89 7.75
N VAL A 216 44.17 20.53 8.61
CA VAL A 216 44.28 21.98 8.85
C VAL A 216 45.64 22.33 9.45
N ARG A 217 46.13 21.54 10.42
CA ARG A 217 47.47 21.72 11.01
C ARG A 217 48.60 21.62 10.00
N SER A 218 48.56 20.61 9.14
CA SER A 218 49.57 20.41 8.09
C SER A 218 49.59 21.58 7.10
N THR A 219 48.39 22.05 6.67
CA THR A 219 48.29 23.20 5.78
C THR A 219 48.82 24.47 6.43
N ASN A 220 48.42 24.77 7.66
CA ASN A 220 48.84 25.98 8.36
C ASN A 220 50.35 25.95 8.70
N LYS A 221 50.90 24.76 9.06
CA LYS A 221 52.33 24.60 9.31
C LYS A 221 53.17 24.93 8.06
N THR A 222 52.72 24.54 6.89
CA THR A 222 53.39 24.82 5.61
C THR A 222 53.28 26.28 5.21
N ALA A 223 52.14 26.94 5.55
CA ALA A 223 51.89 28.35 5.24
C ALA A 223 52.51 29.34 6.25
N PHE A 224 52.85 28.87 7.47
CA PHE A 224 53.37 29.72 8.54
C PHE A 224 54.77 30.18 8.21
N ARG A 225 54.97 31.49 8.07
CA ARG A 225 56.27 32.17 7.93
C ARG A 225 56.41 33.14 9.09
N PRO A 226 57.42 33.01 9.93
CA PRO A 226 57.70 33.95 11.02
C PRO A 226 58.12 35.32 10.53
#